data_56ad432ed74b28c597f65a925a4b7441
#
_entry.id   56ad432ed74b28c597f65a925a4b7441
#
_cell.length_a   1.000
_cell.length_b   1.000
_cell.length_c   1.000
_cell.angle_alpha   90.00
_cell.angle_beta   90.00
_cell.angle_gamma   90.00
#
_symmetry.space_group_name_H-M   'P 1'
#
loop_
_entity.id
_entity.type
_entity.pdbx_description
1 polymer ?
#
loop_
_entity_poly.entity_id
_entity_poly.type
_entity_poly.pdbx_seq_one_letter_code
_entity_poly.pdbx_strand_id
1 'polypeptide(L)'
;MGKYFSKDKSKYMLYTVSHPMDGYYWIRHADRGSVPLAILMVILFAVSFSANRLLASFVVNDIDPRAVDSLYELMGVLAFYLILCVSNWSVTCLMNGEGRMKDIAIAVGYGTVPITVMMTVSTIISQVIADDEQAFYGLLLGAGIVYGLIMILIGIMQVHNYTLGKTLLTLFITFIALLLSLIHISEPTRH
;
A
#
# COMPACT_ATOMS: atom_id res chain seq x y z
N MET A 1 -9.13 23.35 8.22
CA MET A 1 -9.29 22.01 7.65
C MET A 1 -8.89 21.92 6.17
N GLY A 2 -8.93 23.02 5.38
CA GLY A 2 -8.67 23.01 3.93
C GLY A 2 -7.21 22.80 3.46
N LYS A 3 -6.21 22.90 4.33
CA LYS A 3 -4.80 22.88 3.93
C LYS A 3 -4.27 21.47 3.58
N TYR A 4 -4.88 20.42 4.13
CA TYR A 4 -4.43 19.03 3.96
C TYR A 4 -5.15 18.29 2.82
N PHE A 5 -6.38 18.69 2.49
CA PHE A 5 -7.19 18.17 1.40
C PHE A 5 -7.36 19.21 0.24
N SER A 6 -6.34 20.03 0.01
CA SER A 6 -6.35 20.97 -1.12
C SER A 6 -6.39 20.18 -2.44
N LYS A 7 -7.15 20.71 -3.44
CA LYS A 7 -7.17 20.18 -4.82
C LYS A 7 -5.75 20.00 -5.39
N ASP A 8 -4.82 20.85 -4.97
CA ASP A 8 -3.41 20.77 -5.38
C ASP A 8 -2.72 19.50 -4.84
N LYS A 9 -3.05 19.08 -3.59
CA LYS A 9 -2.49 17.86 -3.00
C LYS A 9 -3.02 16.59 -3.67
N SER A 10 -4.31 16.56 -4.03
CA SER A 10 -4.90 15.44 -4.77
C SER A 10 -4.35 15.33 -6.18
N LYS A 11 -4.23 16.47 -6.89
CA LYS A 11 -3.57 16.50 -8.22
C LYS A 11 -2.12 16.04 -8.13
N TYR A 12 -1.43 16.45 -7.06
CA TYR A 12 -0.04 16.05 -6.87
C TYR A 12 0.10 14.54 -6.56
N MET A 13 -0.83 13.95 -5.83
CA MET A 13 -0.87 12.49 -5.65
C MET A 13 -1.00 11.77 -6.99
N LEU A 14 -1.93 12.20 -7.86
CA LEU A 14 -2.09 11.62 -9.20
C LEU A 14 -0.84 11.82 -10.07
N TYR A 15 -0.19 12.98 -9.97
CA TYR A 15 1.11 13.21 -10.60
C TYR A 15 2.17 12.23 -10.10
N THR A 16 2.24 11.98 -8.78
CA THR A 16 3.17 11.02 -8.18
C THR A 16 2.91 9.59 -8.67
N VAL A 17 1.65 9.21 -8.87
CA VAL A 17 1.32 7.90 -9.45
C VAL A 17 1.83 7.77 -10.88
N SER A 18 1.77 8.83 -11.69
CA SER A 18 2.26 8.79 -13.09
C SER A 18 3.78 8.98 -13.20
N HIS A 19 4.39 9.70 -12.27
CA HIS A 19 5.81 10.08 -12.27
C HIS A 19 6.43 9.81 -10.89
N PRO A 20 6.59 8.53 -10.48
CA PRO A 20 6.94 8.20 -9.10
C PRO A 20 8.31 8.74 -8.68
N MET A 21 9.32 8.75 -9.56
CA MET A 21 10.65 9.25 -9.24
C MET A 21 10.59 10.73 -8.82
N ASP A 22 10.02 11.58 -9.65
CA ASP A 22 9.91 13.02 -9.38
C ASP A 22 8.92 13.31 -8.27
N GLY A 23 7.80 12.60 -8.24
CA GLY A 23 6.76 12.79 -7.25
C GLY A 23 7.27 12.58 -5.84
N TYR A 24 7.93 11.47 -5.57
CA TYR A 24 8.47 11.17 -4.24
C TYR A 24 9.66 12.05 -3.87
N TYR A 25 10.48 12.46 -4.82
CA TYR A 25 11.55 13.42 -4.59
C TYR A 25 11.02 14.73 -3.99
N TRP A 26 10.00 15.32 -4.60
CA TRP A 26 9.42 16.57 -4.12
C TRP A 26 8.54 16.41 -2.87
N ILE A 27 8.03 15.21 -2.56
CA ILE A 27 7.39 14.92 -1.26
C ILE A 27 8.40 15.14 -0.15
N ARG A 28 9.62 14.65 -0.31
CA ARG A 28 10.69 14.81 0.69
C ARG A 28 11.21 16.23 0.76
N HIS A 29 11.51 16.88 -0.39
CA HIS A 29 12.23 18.16 -0.43
C HIS A 29 11.33 19.39 -0.34
N ALA A 30 10.06 19.30 -0.76
CA ALA A 30 9.14 20.43 -0.80
C ALA A 30 7.82 20.19 -0.02
N ASP A 31 7.73 19.14 0.80
CA ASP A 31 6.54 18.78 1.60
C ASP A 31 5.24 18.74 0.76
N ARG A 32 5.33 18.32 -0.51
CA ARG A 32 4.18 18.30 -1.41
C ARG A 32 3.17 17.19 -1.11
N GLY A 33 3.56 16.14 -0.39
CA GLY A 33 2.69 15.04 0.02
C GLY A 33 1.65 15.45 1.09
N SER A 34 0.72 14.53 1.36
CA SER A 34 -0.31 14.70 2.40
C SER A 34 -0.54 13.37 3.12
N VAL A 35 -0.23 13.33 4.43
CA VAL A 35 -0.47 12.14 5.26
C VAL A 35 -1.95 11.78 5.35
N PRO A 36 -2.90 12.72 5.57
CA PRO A 36 -4.32 12.38 5.59
C PRO A 36 -4.81 11.78 4.26
N LEU A 37 -4.26 12.25 3.12
CA LEU A 37 -4.59 11.68 1.82
C LEU A 37 -4.01 10.27 1.66
N ALA A 38 -2.80 10.03 2.15
CA ALA A 38 -2.20 8.70 2.16
C ALA A 38 -3.03 7.72 3.00
N ILE A 39 -3.46 8.11 4.20
CA ILE A 39 -4.34 7.30 5.05
C ILE A 39 -5.67 7.02 4.36
N LEU A 40 -6.26 8.02 3.70
CA LEU A 40 -7.48 7.84 2.92
C LEU A 40 -7.30 6.80 1.81
N MET A 41 -6.15 6.80 1.11
CA MET A 41 -5.87 5.80 0.08
C MET A 41 -5.72 4.39 0.66
N VAL A 42 -5.11 4.23 1.84
CA VAL A 42 -5.04 2.94 2.54
C VAL A 42 -6.43 2.46 2.97
N ILE A 43 -7.30 3.36 3.43
CA ILE A 43 -8.70 3.02 3.75
C ILE A 43 -9.44 2.58 2.49
N LEU A 44 -9.29 3.30 1.38
CA LEU A 44 -9.89 2.93 0.09
C LEU A 44 -9.35 1.58 -0.40
N PHE A 45 -8.07 1.31 -0.20
CA PHE A 45 -7.49 0.01 -0.50
C PHE A 45 -8.14 -1.10 0.33
N ALA A 46 -8.29 -0.90 1.65
CA ALA A 46 -8.93 -1.87 2.53
C ALA A 46 -10.39 -2.13 2.16
N VAL A 47 -11.13 -1.07 1.82
CA VAL A 47 -12.51 -1.19 1.32
C VAL A 47 -12.57 -1.95 0.00
N SER A 48 -11.68 -1.63 -0.95
CA SER A 48 -11.61 -2.35 -2.23
C SER A 48 -11.21 -3.82 -2.05
N PHE A 49 -10.33 -4.11 -1.11
CA PHE A 49 -9.92 -5.47 -0.75
C PHE A 49 -11.10 -6.28 -0.22
N SER A 50 -11.84 -5.75 0.74
CA SER A 50 -13.03 -6.40 1.29
C SER A 50 -14.14 -6.52 0.24
N ALA A 51 -14.35 -5.47 -0.57
CA ALA A 51 -15.32 -5.50 -1.67
C ALA A 51 -14.96 -6.57 -2.72
N ASN A 52 -13.70 -6.76 -3.04
CA ASN A 52 -13.25 -7.81 -3.94
C ASN A 52 -13.61 -9.20 -3.40
N ARG A 53 -13.35 -9.46 -2.12
CA ARG A 53 -13.69 -10.73 -1.47
C ARG A 53 -15.19 -11.00 -1.35
N LEU A 54 -16.00 -9.94 -1.23
CA LEU A 54 -17.45 -10.03 -1.12
C LEU A 54 -18.15 -10.13 -2.48
N LEU A 55 -17.66 -9.38 -3.47
CA LEU A 55 -18.39 -9.10 -4.70
C LEU A 55 -17.77 -9.75 -5.95
N ALA A 56 -16.53 -10.24 -5.89
CA ALA A 56 -15.96 -10.92 -7.06
C ALA A 56 -16.77 -12.18 -7.40
N SER A 57 -16.94 -12.42 -8.70
CA SER A 57 -17.70 -13.57 -9.21
C SER A 57 -17.14 -14.89 -8.69
N PHE A 58 -18.01 -15.87 -8.47
CA PHE A 58 -17.64 -17.24 -8.07
C PHE A 58 -16.69 -17.93 -9.07
N VAL A 59 -16.62 -17.44 -10.30
CA VAL A 59 -15.66 -17.89 -11.31
C VAL A 59 -14.20 -17.66 -10.88
N VAL A 60 -13.94 -16.59 -10.13
CA VAL A 60 -12.57 -16.17 -9.73
C VAL A 60 -12.36 -16.15 -8.21
N ASN A 61 -13.41 -16.39 -7.43
CA ASN A 61 -13.39 -16.25 -5.98
C ASN A 61 -14.20 -17.37 -5.30
N ASP A 62 -13.50 -18.29 -4.64
CA ASP A 62 -14.11 -19.40 -3.89
C ASP A 62 -14.46 -19.04 -2.44
N ILE A 63 -14.32 -17.78 -2.04
CA ILE A 63 -14.56 -17.34 -0.67
C ILE A 63 -16.06 -17.22 -0.42
N ASP A 64 -16.56 -17.88 0.67
CA ASP A 64 -17.93 -17.64 1.12
C ASP A 64 -18.07 -16.20 1.63
N PRO A 65 -18.92 -15.37 1.00
CA PRO A 65 -19.15 -13.99 1.44
C PRO A 65 -19.58 -13.87 2.90
N ARG A 66 -20.21 -14.91 3.46
CA ARG A 66 -20.66 -14.94 4.87
C ARG A 66 -19.49 -15.06 5.86
N ALA A 67 -18.33 -15.54 5.40
CA ALA A 67 -17.12 -15.66 6.21
C ALA A 67 -16.27 -14.39 6.20
N VAL A 68 -16.63 -13.38 5.39
CA VAL A 68 -15.88 -12.13 5.27
C VAL A 68 -16.33 -11.13 6.34
N ASP A 69 -15.45 -10.80 7.26
CA ASP A 69 -15.63 -9.71 8.22
C ASP A 69 -14.88 -8.47 7.73
N SER A 70 -15.60 -7.58 7.04
CA SER A 70 -15.04 -6.38 6.44
C SER A 70 -14.43 -5.41 7.47
N LEU A 71 -14.95 -5.40 8.70
CA LEU A 71 -14.39 -4.55 9.76
C LEU A 71 -13.05 -5.10 10.24
N TYR A 72 -12.97 -6.41 10.44
CA TYR A 72 -11.73 -7.08 10.81
C TYR A 72 -10.64 -6.90 9.73
N GLU A 73 -11.03 -7.03 8.46
CA GLU A 73 -10.12 -6.81 7.33
C GLU A 73 -9.63 -5.37 7.25
N LEU A 74 -10.52 -4.38 7.43
CA LEU A 74 -10.16 -2.96 7.48
C LEU A 74 -9.15 -2.69 8.60
N MET A 75 -9.43 -3.19 9.80
CA MET A 75 -8.52 -3.03 10.94
C MET A 75 -7.18 -3.73 10.70
N GLY A 76 -7.20 -4.91 10.09
CA GLY A 76 -5.99 -5.65 9.72
C GLY A 76 -5.11 -4.89 8.73
N VAL A 77 -5.69 -4.33 7.68
CA VAL A 77 -4.95 -3.52 6.69
C VAL A 77 -4.35 -2.27 7.32
N LEU A 78 -5.12 -1.57 8.17
CA LEU A 78 -4.62 -0.37 8.86
C LEU A 78 -3.51 -0.71 9.84
N ALA A 79 -3.65 -1.79 10.61
CA ALA A 79 -2.62 -2.27 11.53
C ALA A 79 -1.34 -2.66 10.76
N PHE A 80 -1.48 -3.42 9.67
CA PHE A 80 -0.36 -3.78 8.82
C PHE A 80 0.36 -2.56 8.24
N TYR A 81 -0.38 -1.58 7.74
CA TYR A 81 0.18 -0.31 7.26
C TYR A 81 0.99 0.40 8.34
N LEU A 82 0.46 0.51 9.55
CA LEU A 82 1.15 1.16 10.67
C LEU A 82 2.42 0.40 11.06
N ILE A 83 2.34 -0.93 11.22
CA ILE A 83 3.49 -1.77 11.57
C ILE A 83 4.56 -1.67 10.47
N LEU A 84 4.18 -1.72 9.20
CA LEU A 84 5.10 -1.57 8.07
C LEU A 84 5.82 -0.21 8.10
N CYS A 85 5.08 0.88 8.31
CA CYS A 85 5.67 2.22 8.40
C CYS A 85 6.64 2.35 9.58
N VAL A 86 6.27 1.85 10.76
CA VAL A 86 7.11 1.90 11.97
C VAL A 86 8.34 1.01 11.80
N SER A 87 8.19 -0.21 11.30
CA SER A 87 9.31 -1.13 11.06
C SER A 87 10.29 -0.55 10.05
N ASN A 88 9.78 0.01 8.94
CA ASN A 88 10.65 0.65 7.95
C ASN A 88 11.38 1.85 8.53
N TRP A 89 10.67 2.71 9.26
CA TRP A 89 11.30 3.86 9.92
C TRP A 89 12.39 3.44 10.90
N SER A 90 12.14 2.43 11.74
CA SER A 90 13.11 1.93 12.71
C SER A 90 14.38 1.38 12.03
N VAL A 91 14.21 0.58 10.98
CA VAL A 91 15.34 0.04 10.21
C VAL A 91 16.11 1.15 9.51
N THR A 92 15.43 2.10 8.89
CA THR A 92 16.08 3.20 8.17
C THR A 92 16.83 4.16 9.09
N CYS A 93 16.37 4.35 10.34
CA CYS A 93 17.14 5.09 11.37
C CYS A 93 18.50 4.44 11.65
N LEU A 94 18.58 3.10 11.64
CA LEU A 94 19.84 2.37 11.83
C LEU A 94 20.74 2.41 10.58
N MET A 95 20.14 2.60 9.41
CA MET A 95 20.84 2.58 8.12
C MET A 95 21.14 3.98 7.55
N ASN A 96 21.18 5.01 8.41
CA ASN A 96 21.38 6.41 7.99
C ASN A 96 20.39 6.87 6.92
N GLY A 97 19.10 6.60 7.12
CA GLY A 97 18.02 7.09 6.27
C GLY A 97 17.66 8.53 6.61
N GLU A 98 17.43 9.35 5.58
CA GLU A 98 17.07 10.75 5.74
C GLU A 98 15.57 10.98 5.85
N GLY A 99 14.73 9.95 5.57
CA GLY A 99 13.28 10.04 5.51
C GLY A 99 12.64 10.21 6.89
N ARG A 100 11.65 11.08 6.95
CA ARG A 100 10.81 11.24 8.14
C ARG A 100 9.68 10.22 8.12
N MET A 101 9.16 9.83 9.29
CA MET A 101 8.02 8.92 9.42
C MET A 101 6.83 9.31 8.53
N LYS A 102 6.52 10.61 8.42
CA LYS A 102 5.44 11.11 7.56
C LYS A 102 5.68 10.84 6.07
N ASP A 103 6.94 10.92 5.61
CA ASP A 103 7.31 10.72 4.21
C ASP A 103 7.20 9.24 3.84
N ILE A 104 7.58 8.33 4.76
CA ILE A 104 7.38 6.88 4.63
C ILE A 104 5.89 6.56 4.56
N ALA A 105 5.08 7.12 5.46
CA ALA A 105 3.63 6.92 5.46
C ALA A 105 3.00 7.36 4.13
N ILE A 106 3.44 8.49 3.57
CA ILE A 106 2.97 8.96 2.26
C ILE A 106 3.44 8.01 1.15
N ALA A 107 4.69 7.56 1.18
CA ALA A 107 5.24 6.67 0.16
C ALA A 107 4.47 5.35 0.08
N VAL A 108 4.24 4.70 1.23
CA VAL A 108 3.47 3.45 1.30
C VAL A 108 2.01 3.69 0.92
N GLY A 109 1.36 4.75 1.47
CA GLY A 109 -0.05 5.03 1.20
C GLY A 109 -0.33 5.37 -0.27
N TYR A 110 0.54 6.14 -0.94
CA TYR A 110 0.38 6.43 -2.37
C TYR A 110 0.68 5.20 -3.24
N GLY A 111 1.55 4.29 -2.78
CA GLY A 111 1.78 3.01 -3.44
C GLY A 111 0.56 2.08 -3.47
N THR A 112 -0.43 2.27 -2.59
CA THR A 112 -1.68 1.48 -2.63
C THR A 112 -2.64 1.93 -3.74
N VAL A 113 -2.47 3.13 -4.31
CA VAL A 113 -3.39 3.69 -5.31
C VAL A 113 -3.55 2.80 -6.55
N PRO A 114 -2.48 2.39 -7.24
CA PRO A 114 -2.64 1.52 -8.41
C PRO A 114 -3.24 0.16 -8.05
N ILE A 115 -2.92 -0.38 -6.88
CA ILE A 115 -3.49 -1.65 -6.42
C ILE A 115 -5.01 -1.48 -6.23
N THR A 116 -5.44 -0.41 -5.57
CA THR A 116 -6.87 -0.10 -5.33
C THR A 116 -7.64 0.04 -6.64
N VAL A 117 -7.08 0.78 -7.60
CA VAL A 117 -7.72 1.00 -8.90
C VAL A 117 -7.87 -0.32 -9.66
N MET A 118 -6.78 -1.07 -9.80
CA MET A 118 -6.80 -2.34 -10.53
C MET A 118 -7.66 -3.40 -9.84
N MET A 119 -7.67 -3.46 -8.52
CA MET A 119 -8.53 -4.35 -7.76
C MET A 119 -10.01 -4.02 -7.96
N THR A 120 -10.38 -2.74 -7.91
CA THR A 120 -11.76 -2.31 -8.16
C THR A 120 -12.20 -2.65 -9.60
N VAL A 121 -11.33 -2.37 -10.59
CA VAL A 121 -11.59 -2.71 -12.00
C VAL A 121 -11.73 -4.23 -12.15
N SER A 122 -10.83 -5.02 -11.56
CA SER A 122 -10.89 -6.49 -11.61
C SER A 122 -12.18 -7.04 -11.01
N THR A 123 -12.63 -6.47 -9.87
CA THR A 123 -13.89 -6.86 -9.23
C THR A 123 -15.09 -6.60 -10.15
N ILE A 124 -15.13 -5.46 -10.84
CA ILE A 124 -16.20 -5.14 -11.79
C ILE A 124 -16.16 -6.08 -12.99
N ILE A 125 -14.98 -6.29 -13.57
CA ILE A 125 -14.79 -7.18 -14.72
C ILE A 125 -15.17 -8.62 -14.37
N SER A 126 -14.88 -9.08 -13.15
CA SER A 126 -15.21 -10.44 -12.72
C SER A 126 -16.70 -10.80 -12.86
N GLN A 127 -17.60 -9.80 -12.91
CA GLN A 127 -19.04 -10.03 -13.06
C GLN A 127 -19.46 -10.44 -14.46
N VAL A 128 -18.59 -10.23 -15.45
CA VAL A 128 -18.92 -10.44 -16.89
C VAL A 128 -17.99 -11.43 -17.59
N ILE A 129 -16.89 -11.87 -16.95
CA ILE A 129 -15.95 -12.83 -17.52
C ILE A 129 -16.48 -14.26 -17.45
N ALA A 130 -16.16 -15.04 -18.47
CA ALA A 130 -16.39 -16.48 -18.52
C ALA A 130 -15.23 -17.27 -17.89
N ASP A 131 -15.44 -18.59 -17.65
CA ASP A 131 -14.44 -19.46 -17.03
C ASP A 131 -13.09 -19.45 -17.78
N ASP A 132 -13.13 -19.36 -19.11
CA ASP A 132 -11.94 -19.36 -19.96
C ASP A 132 -11.14 -18.05 -19.87
N GLU A 133 -11.73 -17.00 -19.28
CA GLU A 133 -11.17 -15.65 -19.24
C GLU A 133 -10.61 -15.26 -17.86
N GLN A 134 -10.57 -16.17 -16.90
CA GLN A 134 -10.06 -15.93 -15.52
C GLN A 134 -8.66 -15.29 -15.51
N ALA A 135 -7.84 -15.60 -16.53
CA ALA A 135 -6.49 -15.06 -16.66
C ALA A 135 -6.47 -13.51 -16.72
N PHE A 136 -7.50 -12.86 -17.29
CA PHE A 136 -7.59 -11.39 -17.34
C PHE A 136 -7.77 -10.78 -15.96
N TYR A 137 -8.58 -11.40 -15.10
CA TYR A 137 -8.75 -10.96 -13.73
C TYR A 137 -7.41 -11.01 -12.97
N GLY A 138 -6.70 -12.13 -13.07
CA GLY A 138 -5.39 -12.30 -12.44
C GLY A 138 -4.33 -11.32 -12.98
N LEU A 139 -4.35 -11.04 -14.29
CA LEU A 139 -3.44 -10.10 -14.93
C LEU A 139 -3.66 -8.68 -14.45
N LEU A 140 -4.91 -8.24 -14.32
CA LEU A 140 -5.22 -6.89 -13.81
C LEU A 140 -4.81 -6.71 -12.36
N LEU A 141 -5.14 -7.68 -11.50
CA LEU A 141 -4.69 -7.67 -10.11
C LEU A 141 -3.17 -7.69 -10.01
N GLY A 142 -2.52 -8.57 -10.77
CA GLY A 142 -1.06 -8.68 -10.80
C GLY A 142 -0.40 -7.39 -11.26
N ALA A 143 -0.91 -6.74 -12.30
CA ALA A 143 -0.40 -5.46 -12.78
C ALA A 143 -0.51 -4.36 -11.72
N GLY A 144 -1.64 -4.29 -11.01
CA GLY A 144 -1.84 -3.35 -9.91
C GLY A 144 -0.86 -3.56 -8.76
N ILE A 145 -0.68 -4.83 -8.34
CA ILE A 145 0.24 -5.20 -7.26
C ILE A 145 1.69 -4.88 -7.65
N VAL A 146 2.13 -5.30 -8.84
CA VAL A 146 3.50 -5.07 -9.31
C VAL A 146 3.80 -3.57 -9.38
N TYR A 147 2.88 -2.78 -9.97
CA TYR A 147 3.08 -1.35 -10.06
C TYR A 147 3.08 -0.66 -8.67
N GLY A 148 2.20 -1.07 -7.77
CA GLY A 148 2.17 -0.57 -6.40
C GLY A 148 3.46 -0.88 -5.63
N LEU A 149 3.99 -2.09 -5.76
CA LEU A 149 5.27 -2.47 -5.16
C LEU A 149 6.44 -1.66 -5.73
N ILE A 150 6.45 -1.42 -7.05
CA ILE A 150 7.44 -0.54 -7.69
C ILE A 150 7.34 0.88 -7.13
N MET A 151 6.12 1.41 -6.97
CA MET A 151 5.91 2.73 -6.37
C MET A 151 6.42 2.80 -4.92
N ILE A 152 6.15 1.79 -4.10
CA ILE A 152 6.67 1.74 -2.72
C ILE A 152 8.20 1.68 -2.71
N LEU A 153 8.80 0.85 -3.57
CA LEU A 153 10.25 0.75 -3.73
C LEU A 153 10.87 2.11 -4.07
N ILE A 154 10.34 2.77 -5.12
CA ILE A 154 10.80 4.10 -5.54
C ILE A 154 10.55 5.13 -4.43
N GLY A 155 9.40 5.06 -3.76
CA GLY A 155 9.04 5.96 -2.68
C GLY A 155 10.05 5.89 -1.53
N ILE A 156 10.37 4.71 -1.04
CA ILE A 156 11.36 4.50 0.04
C ILE A 156 12.76 4.94 -0.43
N MET A 157 13.11 4.63 -1.69
CA MET A 157 14.39 5.05 -2.28
C MET A 157 14.54 6.58 -2.28
N GLN A 158 13.55 7.29 -2.79
CA GLN A 158 13.59 8.76 -2.91
C GLN A 158 13.48 9.47 -1.57
N VAL A 159 12.62 8.97 -0.68
CA VAL A 159 12.42 9.55 0.65
C VAL A 159 13.68 9.47 1.51
N HIS A 160 14.46 8.40 1.37
CA HIS A 160 15.70 8.20 2.13
C HIS A 160 16.97 8.58 1.38
N ASN A 161 16.86 9.00 0.14
CA ASN A 161 18.00 9.29 -0.74
C ASN A 161 18.96 8.08 -0.85
N TYR A 162 18.38 6.89 -1.01
CA TYR A 162 19.11 5.64 -1.11
C TYR A 162 19.39 5.25 -2.56
N THR A 163 20.46 4.47 -2.77
CA THR A 163 20.64 3.70 -4.00
C THR A 163 19.68 2.51 -4.03
N LEU A 164 19.38 1.98 -5.21
CA LEU A 164 18.50 0.83 -5.37
C LEU A 164 18.92 -0.37 -4.51
N GLY A 165 20.22 -0.71 -4.50
CA GLY A 165 20.74 -1.83 -3.71
C GLY A 165 20.54 -1.63 -2.20
N LYS A 166 20.78 -0.40 -1.70
CA LYS A 166 20.54 -0.07 -0.29
C LYS A 166 19.06 -0.12 0.06
N THR A 167 18.19 0.32 -0.85
CA THR A 167 16.73 0.25 -0.67
C THR A 167 16.25 -1.19 -0.59
N LEU A 168 16.70 -2.06 -1.48
CA LEU A 168 16.33 -3.48 -1.46
C LEU A 168 16.78 -4.16 -0.16
N LEU A 169 18.02 -3.91 0.28
CA LEU A 169 18.51 -4.42 1.55
C LEU A 169 17.67 -3.92 2.73
N THR A 170 17.37 -2.62 2.76
CA THR A 170 16.56 -2.00 3.81
C THR A 170 15.14 -2.57 3.85
N LEU A 171 14.50 -2.76 2.68
CA LEU A 171 13.18 -3.38 2.59
C LEU A 171 13.20 -4.85 3.03
N PHE A 172 14.25 -5.60 2.70
CA PHE A 172 14.41 -6.96 3.16
C PHE A 172 14.53 -7.05 4.69
N ILE A 173 15.35 -6.18 5.32
CA ILE A 173 15.46 -6.10 6.77
C ILE A 173 14.14 -5.64 7.40
N THR A 174 13.45 -4.68 6.78
CA THR A 174 12.11 -4.22 7.22
C THR A 174 11.12 -5.37 7.22
N PHE A 175 11.13 -6.22 6.19
CA PHE A 175 10.26 -7.38 6.11
C PHE A 175 10.54 -8.38 7.25
N ILE A 176 11.81 -8.65 7.57
CA ILE A 176 12.19 -9.48 8.73
C ILE A 176 11.68 -8.86 10.03
N ALA A 177 11.90 -7.54 10.23
CA ALA A 177 11.45 -6.83 11.42
C ALA A 177 9.92 -6.87 11.57
N LEU A 178 9.20 -6.75 10.46
CA LEU A 178 7.74 -6.87 10.41
C LEU A 178 7.27 -8.28 10.82
N LEU A 179 7.89 -9.33 10.28
CA LEU A 179 7.55 -10.71 10.64
C LEU A 179 7.79 -10.96 12.14
N LEU A 180 8.91 -10.50 12.68
CA LEU A 180 9.22 -10.62 14.11
C LEU A 180 8.19 -9.87 14.96
N SER A 181 7.78 -8.68 14.56
CA SER A 181 6.74 -7.92 15.24
C SER A 181 5.40 -8.65 15.24
N LEU A 182 5.00 -9.23 14.11
CA LEU A 182 3.75 -9.99 14.00
C LEU A 182 3.78 -11.27 14.85
N ILE A 183 4.90 -12.00 14.86
CA ILE A 183 5.06 -13.19 15.70
C ILE A 183 4.96 -12.81 17.17
N HIS A 184 5.63 -11.74 17.59
CA HIS A 184 5.59 -11.30 18.99
C HIS A 184 4.20 -10.83 19.44
N ILE A 185 3.43 -10.20 18.55
CA ILE A 185 2.03 -9.80 18.83
C ILE A 185 1.11 -11.02 18.88
N SER A 186 1.37 -12.07 18.09
CA SER A 186 0.52 -13.27 18.03
C SER A 186 0.85 -14.29 19.13
N GLU A 187 1.99 -14.20 19.80
CA GLU A 187 2.29 -15.06 20.95
C GLU A 187 1.42 -14.67 22.16
N PRO A 188 0.48 -15.53 22.60
CA PRO A 188 -0.22 -15.29 23.85
C PRO A 188 0.81 -15.34 24.99
N THR A 189 0.89 -14.25 25.77
CA THR A 189 1.67 -14.23 27.01
C THR A 189 1.24 -15.40 27.90
N ARG A 190 1.99 -16.49 27.86
CA ARG A 190 1.87 -17.56 28.85
C ARG A 190 2.44 -17.03 30.16
N HIS A 191 1.55 -16.50 31.01
CA HIS A 191 1.77 -16.32 32.42
C HIS A 191 1.02 -17.39 33.20
#